data_66181fac702e3203bb350d6e8e51ffcc
#
_entry.id   66181fac702e3203bb350d6e8e51ffcc
#
_cell.length_a   1.000
_cell.length_b   1.000
_cell.length_c   1.000
_cell.angle_alpha   90.00
_cell.angle_beta   90.00
_cell.angle_gamma   90.00
#
_symmetry.space_group_name_H-M   'P 1'
#
loop_
_entity.id
_entity.type
_entity.pdbx_description
1 polymer ?
#
loop_
_entity_poly.entity_id
_entity_poly.type
_entity_poly.pdbx_seq_one_letter_code
_entity_poly.pdbx_strand_id
1 'polypeptide(L)'
;MTIAILAMQGAFLEHGQMLDRLGVEHFEIRKKEDLDRSFDGLILPGGESTVMRKLLIELDIYDILKEKIEDGLPVFGTCAGLILLAEQVEDGVPCFGTMNILAKRNAYGRQLGSFYTEDEMKEIGKIPMTFIRAPYIDDVYGETEILAVVDGKVVAARQGSQLCNCVSSGTE
;
A
#
# COMPACT_ATOMS: atom_id res chain seq x y z
N MET A 1 16.72 -0.44 -12.55
CA MET A 1 15.80 -0.28 -11.41
C MET A 1 15.19 -1.63 -11.06
N THR A 2 15.20 -1.97 -9.79
CA THR A 2 14.65 -3.23 -9.28
C THR A 2 13.64 -2.93 -8.19
N ILE A 3 12.46 -3.53 -8.27
CA ILE A 3 11.38 -3.35 -7.30
C ILE A 3 11.20 -4.64 -6.51
N ALA A 4 11.15 -4.53 -5.18
CA ALA A 4 10.82 -5.63 -4.30
C ALA A 4 9.32 -5.60 -3.99
N ILE A 5 8.69 -6.76 -3.98
CA ILE A 5 7.27 -6.92 -3.64
C ILE A 5 7.18 -7.76 -2.37
N LEU A 6 6.52 -7.23 -1.35
CA LEU A 6 6.26 -8.01 -0.14
C LEU A 6 5.27 -9.12 -0.47
N ALA A 7 5.72 -10.38 -0.42
CA ALA A 7 4.97 -11.53 -0.92
C ALA A 7 4.67 -12.54 0.18
N MET A 8 4.15 -12.05 1.30
CA MET A 8 3.79 -12.90 2.44
C MET A 8 2.35 -13.35 2.38
N GLN A 9 1.47 -12.48 1.87
CA GLN A 9 0.04 -12.72 1.82
C GLN A 9 -0.55 -11.68 0.86
N GLY A 10 -1.63 -12.00 0.18
CA GLY A 10 -2.39 -11.06 -0.63
C GLY A 10 -2.00 -11.03 -2.11
N ALA A 11 -2.25 -9.88 -2.72
CA ALA A 11 -2.24 -9.70 -4.17
C ALA A 11 -0.85 -9.38 -4.75
N PHE A 12 0.18 -10.08 -4.32
CA PHE A 12 1.55 -9.80 -4.80
C PHE A 12 1.81 -10.24 -6.24
N LEU A 13 1.13 -11.29 -6.71
CA LEU A 13 1.30 -11.78 -8.09
C LEU A 13 0.86 -10.75 -9.12
N GLU A 14 -0.24 -10.06 -8.87
CA GLU A 14 -0.79 -9.05 -9.75
C GLU A 14 0.19 -7.88 -9.94
N HIS A 15 0.87 -7.46 -8.87
CA HIS A 15 1.91 -6.45 -8.96
C HIS A 15 3.10 -6.93 -9.80
N GLY A 16 3.51 -8.17 -9.62
CA GLY A 16 4.58 -8.77 -10.43
C GLY A 16 4.24 -8.78 -11.91
N GLN A 17 3.02 -9.18 -12.25
CA GLN A 17 2.54 -9.18 -13.63
C GLN A 17 2.54 -7.77 -14.24
N MET A 18 2.13 -6.78 -13.46
CA MET A 18 2.13 -5.39 -13.94
C MET A 18 3.56 -4.90 -14.18
N LEU A 19 4.49 -5.21 -13.29
CA LEU A 19 5.90 -4.85 -13.47
C LEU A 19 6.51 -5.54 -14.70
N ASP A 20 6.12 -6.79 -14.96
CA ASP A 20 6.53 -7.50 -16.18
C ASP A 20 6.06 -6.77 -17.44
N ARG A 21 4.81 -6.31 -17.46
CA ARG A 21 4.28 -5.53 -18.58
C ARG A 21 5.01 -4.21 -18.78
N LEU A 22 5.51 -3.62 -17.72
CA LEU A 22 6.27 -2.38 -17.74
C LEU A 22 7.75 -2.59 -18.05
N GLY A 23 8.21 -3.84 -18.12
CA GLY A 23 9.62 -4.16 -18.35
C GLY A 23 10.51 -3.84 -17.16
N VAL A 24 9.98 -3.85 -15.95
CA VAL A 24 10.71 -3.53 -14.72
C VAL A 24 11.13 -4.80 -14.00
N GLU A 25 12.40 -4.90 -13.65
CA GLU A 25 12.90 -6.01 -12.84
C GLU A 25 12.29 -5.98 -11.45
N HIS A 26 11.91 -7.15 -10.95
CA HIS A 26 11.34 -7.27 -9.62
C HIS A 26 11.62 -8.64 -9.02
N PHE A 27 11.48 -8.72 -7.70
CA PHE A 27 11.54 -9.97 -6.96
C PHE A 27 10.62 -9.91 -5.75
N GLU A 28 10.35 -11.07 -5.17
CA GLU A 28 9.45 -11.19 -4.03
C GLU A 28 10.25 -11.31 -2.73
N ILE A 29 9.79 -10.59 -1.67
CA ILE A 29 10.30 -10.75 -0.32
C ILE A 29 9.38 -11.73 0.40
N ARG A 30 9.90 -12.93 0.68
CA ARG A 30 9.17 -13.99 1.40
C ARG A 30 9.81 -14.35 2.74
N LYS A 31 11.09 -14.04 2.90
CA LYS A 31 11.88 -14.34 4.09
C LYS A 31 12.96 -13.29 4.29
N LYS A 32 13.57 -13.29 5.46
CA LYS A 32 14.57 -12.28 5.83
C LYS A 32 15.75 -12.22 4.85
N GLU A 33 16.21 -13.36 4.37
CA GLU A 33 17.35 -13.46 3.46
C GLU A 33 17.09 -12.76 2.11
N ASP A 34 15.86 -12.62 1.71
CA ASP A 34 15.50 -11.91 0.48
C ASP A 34 15.85 -10.42 0.56
N LEU A 35 15.98 -9.87 1.77
CA LEU A 35 16.39 -8.49 1.99
C LEU A 35 17.87 -8.23 1.73
N ASP A 36 18.68 -9.28 1.55
CA ASP A 36 20.09 -9.15 1.19
C ASP A 36 20.27 -8.67 -0.25
N ARG A 37 19.24 -8.78 -1.09
CA ARG A 37 19.26 -8.24 -2.45
C ARG A 37 19.02 -6.74 -2.42
N SER A 38 19.69 -6.03 -3.33
CA SER A 38 19.46 -4.60 -3.50
C SER A 38 18.16 -4.35 -4.26
N PHE A 39 17.42 -3.34 -3.84
CA PHE A 39 16.21 -2.89 -4.54
C PHE A 39 16.03 -1.38 -4.37
N ASP A 40 15.39 -0.79 -5.37
CA ASP A 40 15.22 0.67 -5.47
C ASP A 40 13.85 1.15 -5.02
N GLY A 41 12.91 0.25 -4.86
CA GLY A 41 11.56 0.54 -4.40
C GLY A 41 10.89 -0.70 -3.85
N LEU A 42 9.83 -0.48 -3.07
CA LEU A 42 9.09 -1.53 -2.37
C LEU A 42 7.59 -1.38 -2.65
N ILE A 43 6.94 -2.50 -2.96
CA ILE A 43 5.47 -2.56 -3.04
C ILE A 43 4.94 -3.36 -1.85
N LEU A 44 3.98 -2.75 -1.16
CA LEU A 44 3.20 -3.38 -0.10
C LEU A 44 1.80 -3.66 -0.67
N PRO A 45 1.52 -4.92 -1.05
CA PRO A 45 0.29 -5.23 -1.79
C PRO A 45 -0.95 -5.25 -0.91
N GLY A 46 -2.11 -5.33 -1.55
CA GLY A 46 -3.37 -5.59 -0.90
C GLY A 46 -3.42 -6.99 -0.29
N GLY A 47 -4.24 -7.16 0.71
CA GLY A 47 -4.39 -8.41 1.43
C GLY A 47 -5.00 -8.17 2.80
N GLU A 48 -4.59 -8.91 3.81
CA GLU A 48 -5.05 -8.76 5.18
C GLU A 48 -3.92 -8.17 6.05
N SER A 49 -4.07 -6.91 6.45
CA SER A 49 -3.00 -6.15 7.11
C SER A 49 -2.56 -6.75 8.46
N THR A 50 -3.49 -7.32 9.22
CA THR A 50 -3.17 -7.93 10.51
C THR A 50 -2.27 -9.16 10.36
N VAL A 51 -2.57 -9.99 9.37
CA VAL A 51 -1.76 -11.17 9.03
C VAL A 51 -0.39 -10.75 8.51
N MET A 52 -0.36 -9.75 7.63
CA MET A 52 0.90 -9.23 7.07
C MET A 52 1.81 -8.69 8.18
N ARG A 53 1.26 -7.90 9.10
CA ARG A 53 2.00 -7.38 10.25
C ARG A 53 2.58 -8.50 11.10
N LYS A 54 1.76 -9.50 11.41
CA LYS A 54 2.18 -10.66 12.19
C LYS A 54 3.35 -11.40 11.53
N LEU A 55 3.24 -11.65 10.23
CA LEU A 55 4.30 -12.33 9.47
C LEU A 55 5.57 -11.51 9.39
N LEU A 56 5.48 -10.20 9.23
CA LEU A 56 6.65 -9.31 9.23
C LEU A 56 7.44 -9.43 10.53
N ILE A 57 6.74 -9.49 11.65
CA ILE A 57 7.35 -9.62 12.97
C ILE A 57 7.94 -11.02 13.18
N GLU A 58 7.19 -12.07 12.86
CA GLU A 58 7.62 -13.45 13.03
C GLU A 58 8.83 -13.82 12.17
N LEU A 59 8.95 -13.23 10.99
CA LEU A 59 10.05 -13.50 10.06
C LEU A 59 11.25 -12.55 10.23
N ASP A 60 11.22 -11.67 11.23
CA ASP A 60 12.26 -10.67 11.51
C ASP A 60 12.51 -9.70 10.35
N ILE A 61 11.48 -9.37 9.61
CA ILE A 61 11.55 -8.45 8.47
C ILE A 61 11.13 -7.02 8.87
N TYR A 62 10.29 -6.90 9.87
CA TYR A 62 9.65 -5.64 10.27
C TYR A 62 10.65 -4.49 10.50
N ASP A 63 11.62 -4.68 11.38
CA ASP A 63 12.56 -3.61 11.73
C ASP A 63 13.42 -3.18 10.54
N ILE A 64 13.85 -4.13 9.72
CA ILE A 64 14.68 -3.86 8.55
C ILE A 64 13.91 -3.01 7.52
N LEU A 65 12.68 -3.38 7.21
CA LEU A 65 11.86 -2.64 6.25
C LEU A 65 11.47 -1.27 6.81
N LYS A 66 11.11 -1.18 8.08
CA LYS A 66 10.78 0.10 8.71
C LYS A 66 11.94 1.08 8.60
N GLU A 67 13.14 0.65 8.93
CA GLU A 67 14.34 1.47 8.82
C GLU A 67 14.57 1.95 7.37
N LYS A 68 14.45 1.05 6.40
CA LYS A 68 14.61 1.40 4.99
C LYS A 68 13.57 2.43 4.53
N ILE A 69 12.33 2.29 4.96
CA ILE A 69 11.25 3.25 4.64
C ILE A 69 11.54 4.62 5.26
N GLU A 70 11.95 4.64 6.52
CA GLU A 70 12.31 5.88 7.22
C GLU A 70 13.52 6.57 6.58
N ASP A 71 14.44 5.80 6.04
CA ASP A 71 15.64 6.31 5.36
C ASP A 71 15.36 6.79 3.91
N GLY A 72 14.12 6.74 3.46
CA GLY A 72 13.72 7.29 2.18
C GLY A 72 13.53 6.31 1.04
N LEU A 73 13.50 5.01 1.31
CA LEU A 73 13.18 4.02 0.28
C LEU A 73 11.80 4.33 -0.31
N PRO A 74 11.68 4.47 -1.65
CA PRO A 74 10.38 4.65 -2.29
C PRO A 74 9.47 3.45 -2.01
N VAL A 75 8.25 3.73 -1.55
CA VAL A 75 7.28 2.70 -1.17
C VAL A 75 5.92 3.02 -1.79
N PHE A 76 5.28 1.98 -2.30
CA PHE A 76 3.92 2.06 -2.78
C PHE A 76 3.05 1.04 -2.03
N GLY A 77 2.08 1.53 -1.23
CA GLY A 77 1.17 0.69 -0.48
C GLY A 77 -0.25 0.75 -1.04
N THR A 78 -0.83 -0.41 -1.36
CA THR A 78 -2.20 -0.48 -1.88
C THR A 78 -3.08 -1.24 -0.89
N CYS A 79 -4.29 -0.74 -0.62
CA CYS A 79 -5.27 -1.36 0.28
C CYS A 79 -4.66 -1.72 1.64
N ALA A 80 -4.41 -2.99 1.92
CA ALA A 80 -3.74 -3.40 3.16
C ALA A 80 -2.36 -2.75 3.32
N GLY A 81 -1.64 -2.55 2.22
CA GLY A 81 -0.35 -1.84 2.22
C GLY A 81 -0.46 -0.39 2.69
N LEU A 82 -1.56 0.30 2.35
CA LEU A 82 -1.87 1.62 2.89
C LEU A 82 -1.99 1.56 4.43
N ILE A 83 -2.70 0.56 4.93
CA ILE A 83 -2.89 0.37 6.37
C ILE A 83 -1.55 0.13 7.07
N LEU A 84 -0.64 -0.63 6.44
CA LEU A 84 0.70 -0.87 6.99
C LEU A 84 1.52 0.42 7.13
N LEU A 85 1.33 1.39 6.25
CA LEU A 85 2.05 2.66 6.28
C LEU A 85 1.43 3.69 7.22
N ALA A 86 0.15 3.58 7.54
CA ALA A 86 -0.58 4.57 8.33
C ALA A 86 -0.05 4.67 9.77
N GLU A 87 0.15 5.91 10.24
CA GLU A 87 0.51 6.19 11.63
C GLU A 87 -0.63 5.84 12.59
N GLN A 88 -1.88 6.01 12.15
CA GLN A 88 -3.06 5.68 12.93
C GLN A 88 -4.00 4.77 12.13
N VAL A 89 -4.54 3.77 12.79
CA VAL A 89 -5.49 2.82 12.19
C VAL A 89 -6.71 2.71 13.11
N GLU A 90 -7.89 3.02 12.59
CA GLU A 90 -9.14 2.89 13.35
C GLU A 90 -9.39 1.41 13.67
N ASP A 91 -9.66 1.11 14.93
CA ASP A 91 -9.90 -0.25 15.43
C ASP A 91 -8.76 -1.23 15.12
N GLY A 92 -7.54 -0.73 15.03
CA GLY A 92 -6.39 -1.56 14.71
C GLY A 92 -5.10 -1.05 15.33
N VAL A 93 -4.03 -1.81 15.08
CA VAL A 93 -2.68 -1.49 15.57
C VAL A 93 -1.84 -1.02 14.38
N PRO A 94 -1.18 0.15 14.47
CA PRO A 94 -0.27 0.61 13.43
C PRO A 94 0.86 -0.40 13.19
N CYS A 95 1.31 -0.49 11.95
CA CYS A 95 2.46 -1.32 11.58
C CYS A 95 3.71 -0.46 11.45
N PHE A 96 4.06 -0.02 10.23
CA PHE A 96 5.23 0.85 10.05
C PHE A 96 5.00 2.26 10.59
N GLY A 97 3.81 2.79 10.43
CA GLY A 97 3.44 4.08 11.00
C GLY A 97 4.23 5.26 10.43
N THR A 98 4.60 5.19 9.16
CA THR A 98 5.51 6.16 8.54
C THR A 98 4.81 7.26 7.74
N MET A 99 3.50 7.17 7.53
CA MET A 99 2.70 8.21 6.88
C MET A 99 1.71 8.86 7.85
N ASN A 100 1.59 10.18 7.76
CA ASN A 100 0.69 10.96 8.61
C ASN A 100 -0.76 10.87 8.12
N ILE A 101 -1.32 9.68 8.23
CA ILE A 101 -2.71 9.40 7.86
C ILE A 101 -3.38 8.55 8.93
N LEU A 102 -4.70 8.72 9.04
CA LEU A 102 -5.57 7.82 9.79
C LEU A 102 -6.29 6.94 8.76
N ALA A 103 -5.99 5.66 8.76
CA ALA A 103 -6.63 4.69 7.88
C ALA A 103 -7.86 4.10 8.56
N LYS A 104 -8.94 3.97 7.81
CA LYS A 104 -10.17 3.37 8.27
C LYS A 104 -10.43 2.07 7.50
N ARG A 105 -10.54 0.98 8.22
CA ARG A 105 -10.70 -0.35 7.65
C ARG A 105 -12.16 -0.61 7.30
N ASN A 106 -12.40 -1.40 6.23
CA ASN A 106 -13.74 -1.81 5.79
C ASN A 106 -14.72 -0.64 5.60
N ALA A 107 -14.21 0.44 5.03
CA ALA A 107 -14.88 1.73 4.97
C ALA A 107 -16.16 1.75 4.13
N TYR A 108 -16.29 0.85 3.19
CA TYR A 108 -17.41 0.84 2.26
C TYR A 108 -18.52 -0.12 2.69
N GLY A 109 -18.43 -0.66 3.93
CA GLY A 109 -19.46 -1.47 4.55
C GLY A 109 -19.53 -2.90 4.04
N ARG A 110 -20.27 -3.72 4.78
CA ARG A 110 -20.43 -5.15 4.47
C ARG A 110 -21.29 -5.41 3.23
N GLN A 111 -22.04 -4.42 2.81
CA GLN A 111 -23.09 -4.57 1.78
C GLN A 111 -22.62 -4.22 0.40
N LEU A 112 -21.50 -3.53 0.31
CA LEU A 112 -20.98 -3.09 -0.96
C LEU A 112 -19.91 -4.07 -1.39
N GLY A 113 -20.19 -4.80 -2.43
CA GLY A 113 -19.19 -5.54 -3.15
C GLY A 113 -18.16 -4.57 -3.72
N SER A 114 -17.41 -5.02 -4.66
CA SER A 114 -16.49 -4.16 -5.40
C SER A 114 -17.27 -3.14 -6.22
N PHE A 115 -16.74 -1.94 -6.36
CA PHE A 115 -17.25 -0.96 -7.31
C PHE A 115 -16.10 -0.37 -8.13
N TYR A 116 -16.47 0.11 -9.31
CA TYR A 116 -15.52 0.68 -10.27
C TYR A 116 -15.92 2.13 -10.51
N THR A 117 -14.95 3.02 -10.60
CA THR A 117 -15.14 4.40 -10.99
C THR A 117 -13.90 4.92 -11.73
N GLU A 118 -14.09 6.01 -12.45
CA GLU A 118 -12.97 6.79 -12.98
C GLU A 118 -12.97 8.13 -12.26
N ASP A 119 -11.83 8.49 -11.72
CA ASP A 119 -11.69 9.77 -11.04
C ASP A 119 -10.29 10.32 -11.25
N GLU A 120 -10.13 11.58 -10.91
CA GLU A 120 -8.89 12.30 -11.14
C GLU A 120 -7.90 12.09 -10.00
N MET A 121 -6.69 11.69 -10.36
CA MET A 121 -5.56 11.67 -9.44
C MET A 121 -4.63 12.82 -9.78
N LYS A 122 -4.28 13.61 -8.76
CA LYS A 122 -3.39 14.77 -8.92
C LYS A 122 -2.08 14.37 -9.60
N GLU A 123 -1.68 15.15 -10.59
CA GLU A 123 -0.48 14.96 -11.40
C GLU A 123 -0.51 13.77 -12.37
N ILE A 124 -1.52 12.91 -12.28
CA ILE A 124 -1.63 11.72 -13.15
C ILE A 124 -2.81 11.86 -14.11
N GLY A 125 -3.89 12.52 -13.66
CA GLY A 125 -5.13 12.67 -14.44
C GLY A 125 -6.17 11.63 -14.06
N LYS A 126 -7.14 11.41 -14.94
CA LYS A 126 -8.20 10.44 -14.71
C LYS A 126 -7.68 9.03 -14.86
N ILE A 127 -7.93 8.19 -13.87
CA ILE A 127 -7.57 6.78 -13.91
C ILE A 127 -8.77 5.92 -13.48
N PRO A 128 -8.87 4.69 -14.01
CA PRO A 128 -9.86 3.75 -13.51
C PRO A 128 -9.51 3.29 -12.10
N MET A 129 -10.50 3.23 -11.23
CA MET A 129 -10.33 2.83 -9.84
C MET A 129 -11.31 1.74 -9.48
N THR A 130 -10.80 0.62 -8.97
CA THR A 130 -11.61 -0.49 -8.50
C THR A 130 -11.45 -0.62 -6.99
N PHE A 131 -12.55 -0.63 -6.28
CA PHE A 131 -12.57 -0.75 -4.82
C PHE A 131 -13.24 -2.07 -4.42
N ILE A 132 -12.51 -2.92 -3.72
CA ILE A 132 -12.99 -4.20 -3.22
C ILE A 132 -12.78 -4.20 -1.71
N ARG A 133 -13.84 -3.95 -0.93
CA ARG A 133 -13.77 -3.88 0.54
C ARG A 133 -12.56 -3.06 1.00
N ALA A 134 -12.32 -1.97 0.30
CA ALA A 134 -11.10 -1.20 0.49
C ALA A 134 -11.16 -0.32 1.74
N PRO A 135 -10.02 -0.09 2.39
CA PRO A 135 -9.93 0.97 3.38
C PRO A 135 -10.03 2.34 2.70
N TYR A 136 -10.25 3.39 3.47
CA TYR A 136 -10.00 4.74 3.01
C TYR A 136 -9.20 5.51 4.05
N ILE A 137 -8.72 6.68 3.63
CA ILE A 137 -8.00 7.58 4.53
C ILE A 137 -9.04 8.52 5.15
N ASP A 138 -9.24 8.40 6.46
CA ASP A 138 -10.21 9.21 7.20
C ASP A 138 -9.67 10.58 7.53
N ASP A 139 -8.37 10.69 7.78
CA ASP A 139 -7.70 11.96 8.07
C ASP A 139 -6.30 11.98 7.47
N VAL A 140 -5.92 13.16 6.99
CA VAL A 140 -4.60 13.45 6.44
C VAL A 140 -4.05 14.66 7.19
N TYR A 141 -2.86 14.54 7.74
CA TYR A 141 -2.24 15.59 8.53
C TYR A 141 -0.73 15.64 8.29
N GLY A 142 -0.06 16.57 8.97
CA GLY A 142 1.40 16.69 8.87
C GLY A 142 1.88 16.95 7.45
N GLU A 143 2.81 16.14 7.00
CA GLU A 143 3.48 16.30 5.70
C GLU A 143 2.80 15.54 4.56
N THR A 144 1.68 14.88 4.82
CA THR A 144 1.00 14.09 3.81
C THR A 144 0.17 14.97 2.87
N GLU A 145 0.27 14.70 1.57
CA GLU A 145 -0.46 15.37 0.50
C GLU A 145 -1.57 14.45 -0.04
N ILE A 146 -2.77 15.01 -0.21
CA ILE A 146 -3.91 14.29 -0.81
C ILE A 146 -3.72 14.27 -2.34
N LEU A 147 -3.78 13.08 -2.93
CA LEU A 147 -3.68 12.90 -4.38
C LEU A 147 -5.01 12.65 -5.07
N ALA A 148 -5.94 11.97 -4.40
CA ALA A 148 -7.24 11.66 -4.99
C ALA A 148 -8.34 11.55 -3.94
N VAL A 149 -9.55 12.00 -4.32
CA VAL A 149 -10.76 11.95 -3.49
C VAL A 149 -11.88 11.35 -4.32
N VAL A 150 -12.61 10.38 -3.76
CA VAL A 150 -13.78 9.76 -4.39
C VAL A 150 -14.93 9.77 -3.39
N ASP A 151 -16.07 10.33 -3.79
CA ASP A 151 -17.26 10.45 -2.93
C ASP A 151 -16.96 11.09 -1.56
N GLY A 152 -16.12 12.13 -1.56
CA GLY A 152 -15.71 12.83 -0.35
C GLY A 152 -14.69 12.11 0.52
N LYS A 153 -14.21 10.94 0.10
CA LYS A 153 -13.21 10.14 0.84
C LYS A 153 -11.86 10.21 0.16
N VAL A 154 -10.81 10.42 0.95
CA VAL A 154 -9.45 10.41 0.43
C VAL A 154 -9.03 8.98 0.14
N VAL A 155 -8.67 8.71 -1.11
CA VAL A 155 -8.33 7.36 -1.59
C VAL A 155 -6.89 7.22 -2.05
N ALA A 156 -6.15 8.29 -2.13
CA ALA A 156 -4.71 8.26 -2.43
C ALA A 156 -3.99 9.42 -1.77
N ALA A 157 -2.78 9.19 -1.32
CA ALA A 157 -1.96 10.19 -0.65
C ALA A 157 -0.47 9.92 -0.86
N ARG A 158 0.35 10.95 -0.66
CA ARG A 158 1.80 10.87 -0.78
C ARG A 158 2.45 11.63 0.37
N GLN A 159 3.54 11.07 0.88
CA GLN A 159 4.40 11.75 1.85
C GLN A 159 5.85 11.41 1.52
N GLY A 160 6.62 12.40 1.07
CA GLY A 160 7.99 12.15 0.61
C GLY A 160 8.02 11.13 -0.52
N SER A 161 8.74 10.05 -0.31
CA SER A 161 8.85 8.93 -1.26
C SER A 161 7.83 7.82 -1.03
N GLN A 162 6.88 8.02 -0.14
CA GLN A 162 5.82 7.07 0.17
C GLN A 162 4.53 7.44 -0.56
N LEU A 163 3.97 6.48 -1.28
CA LEU A 163 2.70 6.63 -2.00
C LEU A 163 1.75 5.54 -1.54
N CYS A 164 0.51 5.88 -1.29
CA CYS A 164 -0.51 4.89 -0.95
C CYS A 164 -1.83 5.17 -1.66
N ASN A 165 -2.60 4.11 -1.88
CA ASN A 165 -3.96 4.22 -2.37
C ASN A 165 -4.84 3.10 -1.85
N CYS A 166 -6.14 3.30 -1.99
CA CYS A 166 -7.18 2.35 -1.61
C CYS A 166 -7.63 1.46 -2.78
N VAL A 167 -7.07 1.68 -3.96
CA VAL A 167 -7.49 0.99 -5.18
C VAL A 167 -6.90 -0.41 -5.19
N SER A 168 -7.73 -1.38 -5.55
CA SER A 168 -7.25 -2.74 -5.78
C SER A 168 -6.37 -2.77 -7.01
N SER A 169 -5.25 -3.50 -6.94
CA SER A 169 -4.44 -3.81 -8.11
C SER A 169 -5.09 -4.85 -9.01
N GLY A 170 -6.37 -5.11 -8.79
CA GLY A 170 -7.11 -6.14 -9.48
C GLY A 170 -7.07 -6.00 -10.98
N THR A 171 -6.86 -7.12 -11.61
CA THR A 171 -7.07 -7.30 -13.02
C THR A 171 -8.56 -7.22 -13.31
N GLU A 172 -8.91 -6.42 -14.24
CA GLU A 172 -10.22 -6.55 -14.85
C GLU A 172 -10.30 -7.87 -15.61
#